data_35060649fd75ed3a0f0ca521355c668b
#
_entry.id   35060649fd75ed3a0f0ca521355c668b
#
_cell.length_a   1.000
_cell.length_b   1.000
_cell.length_c   1.000
_cell.angle_alpha   90.00
_cell.angle_beta   90.00
_cell.angle_gamma   90.00
#
_symmetry.space_group_name_H-M   'P 1'
#
loop_
_entity.id
_entity.type
_entity.pdbx_description
1 polymer ?
#
loop_
_entity_poly.entity_id
_entity_poly.type
_entity_poly.pdbx_seq_one_letter_code
_entity_poly.pdbx_strand_id
1 'polypeptide(L)'
;MMREIAASNYPVIVYESKHRAVRFLEELAAAAQEKGREVVVSVARELTKLHESFYQGSPEAVLKEVQGDVNNLKGEFVILIRPKKKVQTS
;
A
#
# COMPACT_ATOMS: atom_id res chain seq x y z
N MET A 1 -6.72 10.19 -10.61
CA MET A 1 -7.16 9.25 -9.56
C MET A 1 -6.09 8.96 -8.53
N MET A 2 -4.89 8.57 -8.94
CA MET A 2 -3.84 8.27 -7.96
C MET A 2 -3.42 9.49 -7.15
N ARG A 3 -3.43 10.66 -7.75
CA ARG A 3 -3.12 11.89 -7.02
C ARG A 3 -4.12 12.16 -5.91
N GLU A 4 -5.38 11.88 -6.17
CA GLU A 4 -6.41 12.06 -5.16
C GLU A 4 -6.24 11.08 -4.01
N ILE A 5 -5.85 9.85 -4.32
CA ILE A 5 -5.59 8.87 -3.28
C ILE A 5 -4.41 9.31 -2.43
N ALA A 6 -3.33 9.74 -3.06
CA ALA A 6 -2.14 10.19 -2.35
C ALA A 6 -2.42 11.43 -1.49
N ALA A 7 -3.36 12.27 -1.91
CA ALA A 7 -3.69 13.50 -1.20
C ALA A 7 -4.87 13.35 -0.25
N SER A 8 -5.47 12.18 -0.16
CA SER A 8 -6.65 11.97 0.66
C SER A 8 -6.34 12.16 2.14
N ASN A 9 -7.26 12.79 2.85
CA ASN A 9 -7.18 12.91 4.30
C ASN A 9 -7.90 11.77 5.00
N TYR A 10 -8.50 10.89 4.24
CA TYR A 10 -9.27 9.77 4.75
C TYR A 10 -8.64 8.46 4.27
N PRO A 11 -8.80 7.38 5.02
CA PRO A 11 -8.30 6.09 4.57
C PRO A 11 -8.95 5.67 3.26
N VAL A 12 -8.16 5.06 2.39
CA VAL A 12 -8.63 4.52 1.12
C VAL A 12 -8.31 3.04 1.11
N ILE A 13 -9.28 2.21 0.75
CA ILE A 13 -9.10 0.76 0.68
C ILE A 13 -9.25 0.35 -0.77
N VAL A 14 -8.28 -0.43 -1.24
CA VAL A 14 -8.26 -0.91 -2.62
C VAL A 14 -8.02 -2.41 -2.61
N TYR A 15 -8.72 -3.13 -3.48
CA TYR A 15 -8.54 -4.57 -3.64
C TYR A 15 -7.93 -4.81 -5.01
N GLU A 16 -6.81 -5.52 -5.06
CA GLU A 16 -6.11 -5.74 -6.32
C GLU A 16 -5.45 -7.10 -6.38
N SER A 17 -5.29 -7.61 -7.61
CA SER A 17 -4.44 -8.76 -7.85
C SER A 17 -2.98 -8.33 -7.70
N LYS A 18 -2.07 -9.32 -7.68
CA LYS A 18 -0.66 -9.02 -7.45
C LYS A 18 -0.09 -8.02 -8.43
N HIS A 19 -0.29 -8.25 -9.72
CA HIS A 19 0.28 -7.36 -10.74
C HIS A 19 -0.22 -5.95 -10.60
N ARG A 20 -1.50 -5.81 -10.31
CA ARG A 20 -2.09 -4.50 -10.14
C ARG A 20 -1.69 -3.87 -8.83
N ALA A 21 -1.49 -4.69 -7.79
CA ALA A 21 -1.02 -4.17 -6.51
C ALA A 21 0.37 -3.57 -6.64
N VAL A 22 1.27 -4.27 -7.35
CA VAL A 22 2.63 -3.74 -7.58
C VAL A 22 2.55 -2.42 -8.35
N ARG A 23 1.80 -2.40 -9.43
CA ARG A 23 1.65 -1.19 -10.21
C ARG A 23 1.03 -0.06 -9.40
N PHE A 24 0.01 -0.39 -8.62
CA PHE A 24 -0.66 0.59 -7.77
C PHE A 24 0.33 1.21 -6.78
N LEU A 25 1.15 0.39 -6.15
CA LEU A 25 2.12 0.88 -5.18
C LEU A 25 3.20 1.73 -5.83
N GLU A 26 3.63 1.37 -7.04
CA GLU A 26 4.57 2.19 -7.79
C GLU A 26 4.00 3.57 -8.07
N GLU A 27 2.76 3.60 -8.55
CA GLU A 27 2.11 4.87 -8.87
C GLU A 27 1.83 5.69 -7.62
N LEU A 28 1.45 5.02 -6.53
CA LEU A 28 1.20 5.70 -5.28
C LEU A 28 2.48 6.33 -4.74
N ALA A 29 3.59 5.60 -4.79
CA ALA A 29 4.86 6.12 -4.32
C ALA A 29 5.24 7.38 -5.11
N ALA A 30 5.09 7.33 -6.42
CA ALA A 30 5.40 8.48 -7.28
C ALA A 30 4.48 9.66 -6.99
N ALA A 31 3.19 9.40 -6.83
CA ALA A 31 2.22 10.46 -6.59
C ALA A 31 2.43 11.11 -5.21
N ALA A 32 2.71 10.30 -4.19
CA ALA A 32 2.96 10.82 -2.86
C ALA A 32 4.21 11.69 -2.84
N GLN A 33 5.26 11.24 -3.53
CA GLN A 33 6.49 12.00 -3.63
C GLN A 33 6.26 13.32 -4.36
N GLU A 34 5.52 13.29 -5.44
CA GLU A 34 5.20 14.50 -6.21
C GLU A 34 4.45 15.51 -5.36
N LYS A 35 3.52 15.04 -4.53
CA LYS A 35 2.72 15.89 -3.66
C LYS A 35 3.45 16.28 -2.38
N GLY A 36 4.61 15.72 -2.11
CA GLY A 36 5.30 15.95 -0.86
C GLY A 36 4.52 15.44 0.35
N ARG A 37 3.76 14.37 0.18
CA ARG A 37 2.95 13.81 1.26
C ARG A 37 3.50 12.48 1.70
N GLU A 38 3.46 12.25 3.00
CA GLU A 38 3.79 10.96 3.54
C GLU A 38 2.50 10.18 3.78
N VAL A 39 2.46 8.96 3.26
CA VAL A 39 1.33 8.06 3.47
C VAL A 39 1.84 6.76 4.06
N VAL A 40 0.98 6.11 4.82
CA VAL A 40 1.26 4.79 5.36
C VAL A 40 0.39 3.80 4.61
N VAL A 41 1.03 2.74 4.12
CA VAL A 41 0.34 1.70 3.38
C VAL A 41 0.36 0.43 4.22
N SER A 42 -0.79 -0.20 4.34
CA SER A 42 -0.91 -1.51 4.94
C SER A 42 -1.44 -2.45 3.88
N VAL A 43 -0.75 -3.54 3.65
CA VAL A 43 -1.16 -4.52 2.65
C VAL A 43 -1.33 -5.86 3.33
N ALA A 44 -2.50 -6.44 3.17
CA ALA A 44 -2.77 -7.79 3.62
C ALA A 44 -3.05 -8.63 2.39
N ARG A 45 -2.44 -9.79 2.32
CA ARG A 45 -2.74 -10.73 1.28
C ARG A 45 -3.73 -11.74 1.81
N GLU A 46 -4.85 -11.82 1.15
CA GLU A 46 -5.88 -12.74 1.56
C GLU A 46 -5.59 -14.11 0.98
N LEU A 47 -5.31 -15.03 1.87
CA LEU A 47 -5.09 -16.42 1.51
C LEU A 47 -6.18 -17.24 2.16
N THR A 48 -6.68 -18.20 1.41
CA THR A 48 -7.62 -19.16 1.95
C THR A 48 -6.93 -20.16 2.87
N LYS A 49 -5.65 -19.98 3.13
CA LYS A 49 -4.85 -20.91 3.94
C LYS A 49 -4.12 -20.18 5.05
N LEU A 50 -3.53 -20.95 5.92
CA LEU A 50 -2.97 -20.59 7.20
C LEU A 50 -1.92 -19.47 7.24
N HIS A 51 -1.42 -19.03 6.10
CA HIS A 51 -0.38 -18.00 6.10
C HIS A 51 -0.90 -16.73 5.44
N GLU A 52 -1.14 -15.74 6.27
CA GLU A 52 -1.47 -14.41 5.79
C GLU A 52 -0.21 -13.57 5.82
N SER A 53 0.07 -12.91 4.71
CA SER A 53 1.18 -11.96 4.67
C SER A 53 0.65 -10.57 4.94
N PHE A 54 1.34 -9.84 5.80
CA PHE A 54 0.96 -8.48 6.13
C PHE A 54 2.19 -7.59 6.06
N TYR A 55 2.07 -6.49 5.34
CA TYR A 55 3.16 -5.54 5.18
C TYR A 55 2.65 -4.15 5.53
N GLN A 56 3.48 -3.36 6.15
CA GLN A 56 3.10 -2.00 6.52
C GLN A 56 4.31 -1.09 6.47
N GLY A 57 4.11 0.11 5.96
CA GLY A 57 5.18 1.09 5.89
C GLY A 57 4.92 2.11 4.80
N SER A 58 5.99 2.74 4.32
CA SER A 58 5.89 3.65 3.19
C SER A 58 5.54 2.88 1.93
N PRO A 59 4.99 3.54 0.91
CA PRO A 59 4.70 2.85 -0.34
C PRO A 59 5.92 2.15 -0.92
N GLU A 60 7.09 2.76 -0.83
CA GLU A 60 8.32 2.17 -1.35
C GLU A 60 8.72 0.91 -0.59
N ALA A 61 8.63 0.96 0.73
CA ALA A 61 8.99 -0.18 1.56
C ALA A 61 8.06 -1.35 1.34
N VAL A 62 6.75 -1.06 1.28
CA VAL A 62 5.75 -2.10 1.05
C VAL A 62 5.88 -2.68 -0.35
N LEU A 63 6.18 -1.83 -1.34
CA LEU A 63 6.39 -2.28 -2.70
C LEU A 63 7.51 -3.32 -2.78
N LYS A 64 8.63 -3.05 -2.11
CA LYS A 64 9.74 -4.00 -2.08
C LYS A 64 9.32 -5.33 -1.49
N GLU A 65 8.55 -5.30 -0.42
CA GLU A 65 8.12 -6.54 0.24
C GLU A 65 7.15 -7.32 -0.62
N VAL A 66 6.23 -6.63 -1.27
CA VAL A 66 5.27 -7.30 -2.15
C VAL A 66 5.99 -7.90 -3.35
N GLN A 67 6.94 -7.17 -3.93
CA GLN A 67 7.71 -7.68 -5.06
C GLN A 67 8.57 -8.87 -4.67
N GLY A 68 9.09 -8.89 -3.45
CA GLY A 68 9.94 -9.96 -2.99
C GLY A 68 9.19 -11.20 -2.53
N ASP A 69 7.87 -11.13 -2.45
CA ASP A 69 7.09 -12.27 -2.01
C ASP A 69 6.92 -13.25 -3.17
N VAL A 70 7.66 -14.33 -3.11
CA VAL A 70 7.68 -15.31 -4.19
C VAL A 70 6.54 -16.32 -4.13
N ASN A 71 5.80 -16.32 -3.04
CA ASN A 71 4.76 -17.32 -2.81
C ASN A 71 3.37 -16.88 -3.23
N ASN A 72 3.26 -15.79 -3.95
CA ASN A 72 1.96 -15.17 -4.11
C ASN A 72 1.46 -15.20 -5.52
N LEU A 73 1.41 -16.35 -6.07
CA LEU A 73 0.88 -16.50 -7.42
C LEU A 73 -0.63 -16.32 -7.46
N LYS A 74 -1.31 -16.45 -6.33
CA LYS A 74 -2.76 -16.35 -6.28
C LYS A 74 -3.19 -15.61 -5.02
N GLY A 75 -4.34 -14.96 -5.11
CA GLY A 75 -4.91 -14.24 -4.00
C GLY A 75 -5.07 -12.78 -4.31
N GLU A 76 -5.82 -12.11 -3.49
CA GLU A 76 -6.05 -10.69 -3.64
C GLU A 76 -5.37 -9.94 -2.52
N PHE A 77 -4.87 -8.77 -2.86
CA PHE A 77 -4.27 -7.88 -1.90
C PHE A 77 -5.27 -6.83 -1.50
N VAL A 78 -5.39 -6.64 -0.21
CA VAL A 78 -6.16 -5.53 0.35
C VAL A 78 -5.17 -4.47 0.73
N ILE A 79 -5.29 -3.30 0.12
CA ILE A 79 -4.35 -2.20 0.32
C ILE A 79 -5.08 -1.08 1.02
N LEU A 80 -4.61 -0.72 2.21
CA LEU A 80 -5.14 0.40 2.96
C LEU A 80 -4.13 1.53 2.91
N ILE A 81 -4.54 2.67 2.42
CA ILE A 81 -3.70 3.85 2.33
C ILE A 81 -4.27 4.90 3.28
N ARG A 82 -3.43 5.46 4.12
CA ARG A 82 -3.83 6.54 5.00
C ARG A 82 -2.72 7.56 5.14
N PRO A 83 -3.07 8.82 5.39
CA PRO A 83 -2.03 9.82 5.61
C PRO A 83 -1.26 9.50 6.89
N LYS A 84 0.03 9.78 6.86
CA LYS A 84 0.85 9.64 8.05
C LYS A 84 0.53 10.81 8.97
N LYS A 85 0.07 10.51 10.16
CA LYS A 85 -0.21 11.54 11.13
C LYS A 85 1.10 12.09 11.69
N LYS A 86 1.23 13.40 11.70
CA LYS A 86 2.32 14.00 12.41
C LYS A 86 2.14 13.72 13.89
N VAL A 87 3.18 13.19 14.50
CA VAL A 87 3.18 13.03 15.93
C VAL A 87 3.16 14.44 16.51
N GLN A 88 2.10 14.76 17.19
CA GLN A 88 2.07 16.02 17.88
C GLN A 88 2.83 15.90 19.16
N THR A 89 3.98 16.47 19.15
CA THR A 89 4.70 16.68 20.38
C THR A 89 4.15 17.98 20.95
N SER A 90 3.22 17.87 21.74
CA SER A 90 2.81 19.04 22.50
C SER A 90 3.61 19.08 23.76
#